data_363b6aaef0afb324b6aa3e2da3921ddb
#
_entry.id   363b6aaef0afb324b6aa3e2da3921ddb
#
_cell.length_a   1.000
_cell.length_b   1.000
_cell.length_c   1.000
_cell.angle_alpha   90.00
_cell.angle_beta   90.00
_cell.angle_gamma   90.00
#
_symmetry.space_group_name_H-M   'P 1'
#
loop_
_entity.id
_entity.type
_entity.pdbx_description
1 polymer ?
#
loop_
_entity_poly.entity_id
_entity_poly.type
_entity_poly.pdbx_seq_one_letter_code
_entity_poly.pdbx_strand_id
1 'polypeptide(L)'
;LRRLRRKKVADTIVFFGSARIKSRADAKKALVNAGKNGNTKSLNRLKKDLEMAQYYEDARTLAGQFTKWSKGLKGTKRRYIICSGGGPGIMEASNRGAREAGGISVGLTISLPEEQSGNPWITDDLDLKFHYFFMRKFWFLYLAKALVVWPGGFGTLDELMELLTLIQTEKIKKRVPIVLYGKEFWENVVNWDYLVEIGTISNDDLELFHISDSKKDTFNYVTSFIEKHHLKGPNF
;
A
#
# COMPACT_ATOMS: atom_id res chain seq x y z
N LEU A 1 19.75 3.11 -3.76
CA LEU A 1 20.41 1.80 -3.64
C LEU A 1 21.37 1.72 -2.47
N ARG A 2 22.33 2.68 -2.30
CA ARG A 2 23.32 2.63 -1.22
C ARG A 2 22.71 2.54 0.19
N ARG A 3 21.62 3.31 0.47
CA ARG A 3 20.90 3.29 1.76
C ARG A 3 20.20 1.96 2.01
N LEU A 4 19.50 1.41 1.01
CA LEU A 4 18.85 0.10 1.10
C LEU A 4 19.87 -1.02 1.36
N ARG A 5 21.01 -1.03 0.64
CA ARG A 5 22.09 -1.99 0.86
C ARG A 5 22.68 -1.87 2.28
N ARG A 6 22.94 -0.65 2.76
CA ARG A 6 23.46 -0.41 4.12
C ARG A 6 22.50 -0.96 5.20
N LYS A 7 21.20 -0.80 5.01
CA LYS A 7 20.17 -1.34 5.90
C LYS A 7 19.80 -2.80 5.60
N LYS A 8 20.51 -3.46 4.64
CA LYS A 8 20.29 -4.85 4.23
C LYS A 8 18.86 -5.16 3.76
N VAL A 9 18.13 -4.17 3.23
CA VAL A 9 16.78 -4.36 2.67
C VAL A 9 16.91 -5.12 1.35
N ALA A 10 16.29 -6.30 1.26
CA ALA A 10 16.32 -7.15 0.07
C ALA A 10 15.06 -6.97 -0.79
N ASP A 11 13.92 -6.97 -0.15
CA ASP A 11 12.61 -6.93 -0.81
C ASP A 11 11.54 -6.27 0.10
N THR A 12 10.41 -5.90 -0.50
CA THR A 12 9.36 -5.13 0.16
C THR A 12 7.96 -5.71 -0.06
N ILE A 13 7.05 -5.40 0.86
CA ILE A 13 5.60 -5.43 0.67
C ILE A 13 5.15 -3.97 0.53
N VAL A 14 4.56 -3.63 -0.61
CA VAL A 14 4.17 -2.26 -0.93
C VAL A 14 2.72 -2.00 -0.55
N PHE A 15 2.47 -0.86 0.08
CA PHE A 15 1.16 -0.35 0.42
C PHE A 15 0.88 0.92 -0.38
N PHE A 16 -0.09 0.86 -1.27
CA PHE A 16 -0.63 2.02 -1.99
C PHE A 16 -2.00 2.39 -1.45
N GLY A 17 -2.31 3.68 -1.38
CA GLY A 17 -3.61 4.18 -0.94
C GLY A 17 -3.63 5.68 -0.75
N SER A 18 -4.81 6.19 -0.43
CA SER A 18 -5.06 7.63 -0.32
C SER A 18 -4.24 8.30 0.78
N ALA A 19 -3.63 9.43 0.44
CA ALA A 19 -3.03 10.37 1.39
C ALA A 19 -4.08 11.11 2.25
N ARG A 20 -5.37 11.05 1.89
CA ARG A 20 -6.45 11.81 2.54
C ARG A 20 -7.24 11.02 3.57
N ILE A 21 -7.05 9.72 3.68
CA ILE A 21 -7.71 8.88 4.68
C ILE A 21 -7.01 9.10 6.02
N LYS A 22 -7.74 9.68 6.97
CA LYS A 22 -7.23 10.04 8.30
C LYS A 22 -7.24 8.86 9.26
N SER A 23 -6.44 8.95 10.32
CA SER A 23 -6.58 8.05 11.46
C SER A 23 -7.98 8.20 12.09
N ARG A 24 -8.47 7.15 12.75
CA ARG A 24 -9.76 7.21 13.45
C ARG A 24 -9.78 8.30 14.52
N ALA A 25 -8.65 8.54 15.19
CA ALA A 25 -8.53 9.60 16.19
C ALA A 25 -8.69 10.99 15.58
N ASP A 26 -8.02 11.26 14.47
CA ASP A 26 -8.08 12.56 13.78
C ASP A 26 -9.45 12.80 13.13
N ALA A 27 -10.05 11.75 12.53
CA ALA A 27 -11.38 11.83 11.95
C ALA A 27 -12.44 12.13 13.02
N LYS A 28 -12.37 11.46 14.19
CA LYS A 28 -13.26 11.76 15.34
C LYS A 28 -13.07 13.18 15.84
N LYS A 29 -11.83 13.63 16.03
CA LYS A 29 -11.51 14.99 16.48
C LYS A 29 -12.07 16.05 15.52
N ALA A 30 -11.92 15.84 14.21
CA ALA A 30 -12.46 16.73 13.18
C ALA A 30 -13.99 16.79 13.22
N LEU A 31 -14.66 15.65 13.38
CA LEU A 31 -16.12 15.56 13.48
C LEU A 31 -16.67 16.29 14.72
N VAL A 32 -16.05 16.08 15.89
CA VAL A 32 -16.44 16.77 17.15
C VAL A 32 -16.28 18.28 17.03
N ASN A 33 -15.17 18.75 16.47
CA ASN A 33 -14.91 20.18 16.30
C ASN A 33 -15.90 20.84 15.31
N ALA A 34 -16.26 20.16 14.23
CA ALA A 34 -17.24 20.69 13.27
C ALA A 34 -18.68 20.67 13.79
N GLY A 35 -19.03 19.72 14.67
CA GLY A 35 -20.36 19.68 15.31
C GLY A 35 -20.69 20.93 16.12
N LYS A 36 -19.68 21.65 16.60
CA LYS A 36 -19.81 22.92 17.30
C LYS A 36 -20.17 24.12 16.38
N ASN A 37 -19.92 23.97 15.07
CA ASN A 37 -20.03 25.07 14.09
C ASN A 37 -21.22 24.94 13.12
N GLY A 38 -22.09 23.93 13.26
CA GLY A 38 -23.43 23.82 12.65
C GLY A 38 -23.55 23.68 11.13
N ASN A 39 -22.48 23.39 10.37
CA ASN A 39 -22.55 23.24 8.91
C ASN A 39 -22.83 21.77 8.50
N THR A 40 -24.09 21.48 8.12
CA THR A 40 -24.58 20.12 7.79
C THR A 40 -23.80 19.45 6.64
N LYS A 41 -23.43 20.19 5.59
CA LYS A 41 -22.70 19.63 4.44
C LYS A 41 -21.28 19.20 4.84
N SER A 42 -20.63 19.96 5.70
CA SER A 42 -19.35 19.63 6.29
C SER A 42 -19.45 18.39 7.19
N LEU A 43 -20.51 18.25 7.97
CA LEU A 43 -20.74 17.11 8.86
C LEU A 43 -20.90 15.80 8.10
N ASN A 44 -21.64 15.77 6.98
CA ASN A 44 -21.79 14.57 6.16
C ASN A 44 -20.44 14.09 5.58
N ARG A 45 -19.60 15.01 5.13
CA ARG A 45 -18.24 14.67 4.67
C ARG A 45 -17.40 14.09 5.80
N LEU A 46 -17.43 14.68 6.98
CA LEU A 46 -16.66 14.22 8.14
C LEU A 46 -17.14 12.87 8.69
N LYS A 47 -18.44 12.56 8.59
CA LYS A 47 -18.95 11.22 8.87
C LYS A 47 -18.35 10.19 7.91
N LYS A 48 -18.31 10.52 6.60
CA LYS A 48 -17.66 9.62 5.61
C LYS A 48 -16.17 9.48 5.85
N ASP A 49 -15.47 10.55 6.24
CA ASP A 49 -14.06 10.48 6.63
C ASP A 49 -13.85 9.54 7.83
N LEU A 50 -14.80 9.49 8.79
CA LEU A 50 -14.74 8.58 9.93
C LEU A 50 -14.98 7.10 9.53
N GLU A 51 -15.90 6.85 8.59
CA GLU A 51 -16.08 5.51 7.99
C GLU A 51 -14.80 5.06 7.29
N MET A 52 -14.25 5.91 6.42
CA MET A 52 -13.01 5.64 5.69
C MET A 52 -11.79 5.43 6.61
N ALA A 53 -11.81 5.99 7.83
CA ALA A 53 -10.74 5.82 8.79
C ALA A 53 -10.52 4.34 9.22
N GLN A 54 -11.49 3.46 8.97
CA GLN A 54 -11.31 2.02 9.15
C GLN A 54 -10.15 1.48 8.29
N TYR A 55 -10.02 1.95 7.05
CA TYR A 55 -8.93 1.55 6.16
C TYR A 55 -7.55 1.97 6.68
N TYR A 56 -7.44 3.14 7.34
CA TYR A 56 -6.21 3.54 8.01
C TYR A 56 -5.81 2.55 9.12
N GLU A 57 -6.76 2.23 10.01
CA GLU A 57 -6.49 1.32 11.12
C GLU A 57 -6.20 -0.12 10.65
N ASP A 58 -6.88 -0.56 9.58
CA ASP A 58 -6.62 -1.87 8.99
C ASP A 58 -5.25 -1.92 8.30
N ALA A 59 -4.86 -0.88 7.56
CA ALA A 59 -3.54 -0.79 6.95
C ALA A 59 -2.42 -0.81 8.01
N ARG A 60 -2.59 -0.04 9.08
CA ARG A 60 -1.67 -0.01 10.23
C ARG A 60 -1.54 -1.40 10.88
N THR A 61 -2.67 -2.05 11.13
CA THR A 61 -2.70 -3.39 11.74
C THR A 61 -2.03 -4.43 10.84
N LEU A 62 -2.39 -4.46 9.56
CA LEU A 62 -1.87 -5.42 8.60
C LEU A 62 -0.36 -5.24 8.36
N ALA A 63 0.11 -3.98 8.24
CA ALA A 63 1.54 -3.69 8.14
C ALA A 63 2.32 -4.19 9.38
N GLY A 64 1.73 -4.06 10.57
CA GLY A 64 2.29 -4.62 11.80
C GLY A 64 2.35 -6.16 11.78
N GLN A 65 1.31 -6.82 11.27
CA GLN A 65 1.27 -8.28 11.13
C GLN A 65 2.35 -8.78 10.17
N PHE A 66 2.46 -8.19 8.97
CA PHE A 66 3.52 -8.53 8.01
C PHE A 66 4.91 -8.29 8.59
N THR A 67 5.09 -7.21 9.35
CA THR A 67 6.37 -6.90 9.99
C THR A 67 6.75 -7.97 11.01
N LYS A 68 5.82 -8.41 11.86
CA LYS A 68 6.06 -9.49 12.83
C LYS A 68 6.40 -10.80 12.13
N TRP A 69 5.63 -11.17 11.10
CA TRP A 69 5.89 -12.36 10.29
C TRP A 69 7.27 -12.31 9.64
N SER A 70 7.61 -11.20 8.96
CA SER A 70 8.90 -11.08 8.29
C SER A 70 10.10 -11.13 9.24
N LYS A 71 9.96 -10.60 10.45
CA LYS A 71 11.00 -10.71 11.50
C LYS A 71 11.21 -12.14 11.99
N GLY A 72 10.21 -13.00 11.90
CA GLY A 72 10.31 -14.41 12.23
C GLY A 72 11.05 -15.25 11.18
N LEU A 73 11.26 -14.72 9.97
CA LEU A 73 11.97 -15.43 8.91
C LEU A 73 13.47 -15.50 9.19
N LYS A 74 14.06 -16.69 8.98
CA LYS A 74 15.49 -16.91 9.15
C LYS A 74 16.28 -16.25 7.99
N GLY A 75 17.43 -15.65 8.30
CA GLY A 75 18.34 -15.09 7.31
C GLY A 75 19.04 -13.81 7.77
N THR A 76 20.02 -13.37 7.01
CA THR A 76 20.85 -12.18 7.29
C THR A 76 20.33 -10.91 6.64
N LYS A 77 19.45 -11.03 5.64
CA LYS A 77 18.84 -9.90 4.91
C LYS A 77 17.46 -9.60 5.49
N ARG A 78 17.10 -8.33 5.50
CA ARG A 78 15.75 -7.87 5.87
C ARG A 78 14.84 -8.01 4.66
N ARG A 79 13.91 -8.96 4.74
CA ARG A 79 12.99 -9.29 3.66
C ARG A 79 11.59 -8.78 3.97
N TYR A 80 10.81 -8.54 2.94
CA TYR A 80 9.40 -8.18 3.01
C TYR A 80 9.14 -6.97 3.91
N ILE A 81 10.01 -5.96 3.78
CA ILE A 81 9.90 -4.72 4.54
C ILE A 81 8.74 -3.89 4.00
N ILE A 82 7.96 -3.31 4.91
CA ILE A 82 6.86 -2.42 4.50
C ILE A 82 7.41 -1.21 3.75
N CYS A 83 6.83 -0.95 2.57
CA CYS A 83 7.19 0.17 1.71
C CYS A 83 5.93 0.94 1.31
N SER A 84 6.01 2.25 1.29
CA SER A 84 4.93 3.13 0.85
C SER A 84 5.46 4.35 0.11
N GLY A 85 4.56 5.20 -0.40
CA GLY A 85 4.93 6.48 -0.99
C GLY A 85 5.41 7.53 0.02
N GLY A 86 5.40 7.20 1.32
CA GLY A 86 5.96 8.04 2.38
C GLY A 86 5.12 9.27 2.77
N GLY A 87 3.98 9.52 2.11
CA GLY A 87 3.06 10.61 2.45
C GLY A 87 2.16 10.28 3.65
N PRO A 88 1.15 11.11 3.92
CA PRO A 88 0.16 10.90 4.98
C PRO A 88 -0.84 9.78 4.62
N GLY A 89 -1.85 9.58 5.44
CA GLY A 89 -2.97 8.67 5.21
C GLY A 89 -2.56 7.20 5.26
N ILE A 90 -2.94 6.42 4.25
CA ILE A 90 -2.64 4.98 4.18
C ILE A 90 -1.13 4.73 4.19
N MET A 91 -0.35 5.57 3.55
CA MET A 91 1.11 5.48 3.54
C MET A 91 1.70 5.64 4.93
N GLU A 92 1.22 6.63 5.68
CA GLU A 92 1.58 6.82 7.08
C GLU A 92 1.14 5.63 7.94
N ALA A 93 -0.11 5.16 7.79
CA ALA A 93 -0.65 4.03 8.53
C ALA A 93 0.24 2.79 8.40
N SER A 94 0.70 2.49 7.19
CA SER A 94 1.56 1.34 6.92
C SER A 94 2.95 1.48 7.55
N ASN A 95 3.60 2.65 7.41
CA ASN A 95 4.89 2.90 8.05
C ASN A 95 4.79 2.86 9.58
N ARG A 96 3.71 3.43 10.13
CA ARG A 96 3.41 3.42 11.56
C ARG A 96 3.22 2.00 12.10
N GLY A 97 2.42 1.18 11.43
CA GLY A 97 2.20 -0.22 11.82
C GLY A 97 3.50 -1.03 11.84
N ALA A 98 4.37 -0.83 10.87
CA ALA A 98 5.69 -1.45 10.83
C ALA A 98 6.57 -1.03 12.01
N ARG A 99 6.63 0.26 12.32
CA ARG A 99 7.42 0.81 13.43
C ARG A 99 6.91 0.34 14.79
N GLU A 100 5.59 0.34 15.00
CA GLU A 100 4.95 -0.15 16.23
C GLU A 100 5.19 -1.65 16.47
N ALA A 101 5.37 -2.42 15.40
CA ALA A 101 5.77 -3.84 15.47
C ALA A 101 7.29 -4.03 15.68
N GLY A 102 8.04 -2.96 15.92
CA GLY A 102 9.48 -2.97 16.12
C GLY A 102 10.27 -3.32 14.86
N GLY A 103 9.70 -3.06 13.66
CA GLY A 103 10.36 -3.22 12.38
C GLY A 103 10.86 -1.90 11.78
N ILE A 104 11.39 -2.01 10.58
CA ILE A 104 11.75 -0.85 9.74
C ILE A 104 10.77 -0.74 8.59
N SER A 105 10.68 0.47 8.01
CA SER A 105 9.87 0.73 6.82
C SER A 105 10.57 1.69 5.86
N VAL A 106 10.19 1.63 4.60
CA VAL A 106 10.73 2.45 3.51
C VAL A 106 9.66 3.43 3.04
N GLY A 107 10.03 4.68 2.84
CA GLY A 107 9.25 5.67 2.11
C GLY A 107 9.93 6.00 0.79
N LEU A 108 9.22 5.84 -0.34
CA LEU A 108 9.67 6.32 -1.64
C LEU A 108 8.93 7.64 -1.92
N THR A 109 9.46 8.72 -1.36
CA THR A 109 8.84 10.04 -1.42
C THR A 109 9.08 10.74 -2.76
N ILE A 110 8.18 11.64 -3.13
CA ILE A 110 8.32 12.48 -4.33
C ILE A 110 8.40 13.94 -3.91
N SER A 111 9.25 14.71 -4.58
CA SER A 111 9.31 16.15 -4.35
C SER A 111 8.07 16.80 -4.96
N LEU A 112 7.14 17.23 -4.10
CA LEU A 112 5.97 18.03 -4.47
C LEU A 112 6.12 19.44 -3.87
N PRO A 113 5.52 20.48 -4.50
CA PRO A 113 5.60 21.85 -3.97
C PRO A 113 5.13 21.99 -2.53
N GLU A 114 4.13 21.21 -2.12
CA GLU A 114 3.50 21.29 -0.80
C GLU A 114 3.97 20.20 0.19
N GLU A 115 4.73 19.17 -0.27
CA GLU A 115 5.20 18.06 0.57
C GLU A 115 6.74 18.04 0.61
N GLN A 116 7.33 18.57 1.68
CA GLN A 116 8.79 18.69 1.82
C GLN A 116 9.46 17.48 2.47
N SER A 117 8.74 16.68 3.24
CA SER A 117 9.29 15.52 3.97
C SER A 117 8.30 14.36 4.00
N GLY A 118 8.83 13.15 4.14
CA GLY A 118 8.04 11.95 4.40
C GLY A 118 7.36 11.97 5.78
N ASN A 119 6.45 11.04 6.01
CA ASN A 119 5.77 10.90 7.30
C ASN A 119 6.77 10.47 8.41
N PRO A 120 6.52 10.80 9.69
CA PRO A 120 7.48 10.62 10.78
C PRO A 120 7.73 9.14 11.16
N TRP A 121 7.01 8.21 10.58
CA TRP A 121 7.11 6.78 10.88
C TRP A 121 8.06 6.03 9.95
N ILE A 122 8.52 6.66 8.89
CA ILE A 122 9.56 6.09 8.03
C ILE A 122 10.85 5.92 8.84
N THR A 123 11.55 4.83 8.60
CA THR A 123 12.85 4.61 9.26
C THR A 123 13.88 5.62 8.77
N ASP A 124 14.63 6.18 9.70
CA ASP A 124 15.74 7.08 9.38
C ASP A 124 16.65 6.47 8.31
N ASP A 125 17.09 7.27 7.36
CA ASP A 125 17.85 6.87 6.15
C ASP A 125 17.03 6.09 5.08
N LEU A 126 15.81 5.67 5.35
CA LEU A 126 14.96 4.94 4.39
C LEU A 126 13.82 5.81 3.81
N ASP A 127 13.84 7.11 4.06
CA ASP A 127 13.12 8.09 3.25
C ASP A 127 13.94 8.38 1.98
N LEU A 128 13.49 7.82 0.85
CA LEU A 128 14.16 7.91 -0.44
C LEU A 128 13.40 8.87 -1.34
N LYS A 129 13.94 10.08 -1.47
CA LYS A 129 13.31 11.17 -2.21
C LYS A 129 13.61 11.10 -3.72
N PHE A 130 12.58 11.14 -4.52
CA PHE A 130 12.62 11.15 -5.99
C PHE A 130 12.15 12.48 -6.53
N HIS A 131 12.70 12.88 -7.69
CA HIS A 131 12.24 14.05 -8.44
C HIS A 131 11.27 13.67 -9.55
N TYR A 132 11.42 12.48 -10.12
CA TYR A 132 10.61 12.01 -11.25
C TYR A 132 9.72 10.83 -10.86
N PHE A 133 8.44 10.88 -11.24
CA PHE A 133 7.47 9.83 -10.96
C PHE A 133 7.89 8.48 -11.52
N PHE A 134 8.36 8.41 -12.78
CA PHE A 134 8.74 7.16 -13.43
C PHE A 134 9.87 6.40 -12.69
N MET A 135 10.84 7.15 -12.14
CA MET A 135 11.92 6.54 -11.35
C MET A 135 11.40 5.96 -10.05
N ARG A 136 10.46 6.64 -9.39
CA ARG A 136 9.82 6.16 -8.16
C ARG A 136 9.00 4.89 -8.44
N LYS A 137 8.21 4.87 -9.50
CA LYS A 137 7.43 3.71 -9.95
C LYS A 137 8.31 2.48 -10.19
N PHE A 138 9.41 2.64 -10.91
CA PHE A 138 10.40 1.58 -11.11
C PHE A 138 10.86 0.98 -9.77
N TRP A 139 11.20 1.82 -8.78
CA TRP A 139 11.70 1.35 -7.49
C TRP A 139 10.63 0.67 -6.63
N PHE A 140 9.37 1.10 -6.71
CA PHE A 140 8.28 0.36 -6.08
C PHE A 140 8.24 -1.09 -6.58
N LEU A 141 8.25 -1.27 -7.89
CA LEU A 141 8.13 -2.59 -8.50
C LEU A 141 9.40 -3.43 -8.38
N TYR A 142 10.57 -2.80 -8.48
CA TYR A 142 11.85 -3.51 -8.44
C TYR A 142 12.02 -4.34 -7.17
N LEU A 143 11.69 -3.79 -6.02
CA LEU A 143 11.84 -4.46 -4.72
C LEU A 143 10.57 -5.20 -4.28
N ALA A 144 9.40 -4.93 -4.82
CA ALA A 144 8.15 -5.49 -4.37
C ALA A 144 8.09 -7.01 -4.53
N LYS A 145 7.60 -7.71 -3.53
CA LYS A 145 7.22 -9.13 -3.55
C LYS A 145 5.74 -9.33 -3.26
N ALA A 146 5.05 -8.28 -2.85
CA ALA A 146 3.60 -8.21 -2.72
C ALA A 146 3.15 -6.75 -2.75
N LEU A 147 1.90 -6.53 -3.14
CA LEU A 147 1.23 -5.24 -3.06
C LEU A 147 -0.12 -5.38 -2.37
N VAL A 148 -0.43 -4.41 -1.51
CA VAL A 148 -1.76 -4.21 -0.94
C VAL A 148 -2.20 -2.80 -1.32
N VAL A 149 -3.27 -2.73 -2.10
CA VAL A 149 -3.80 -1.49 -2.66
C VAL A 149 -5.11 -1.14 -1.96
N TRP A 150 -5.11 -0.04 -1.26
CA TRP A 150 -6.20 0.48 -0.45
C TRP A 150 -7.01 1.52 -1.22
N PRO A 151 -8.21 1.87 -0.77
CA PRO A 151 -8.97 2.96 -1.37
C PRO A 151 -8.12 4.21 -1.57
N GLY A 152 -8.14 4.75 -2.79
CA GLY A 152 -7.32 5.90 -3.16
C GLY A 152 -7.78 6.62 -4.41
N GLY A 153 -7.14 7.74 -4.71
CA GLY A 153 -7.43 8.56 -5.89
C GLY A 153 -6.52 8.23 -7.07
N PHE A 154 -6.33 9.22 -7.93
CA PHE A 154 -5.58 9.08 -9.20
C PHE A 154 -4.18 8.48 -9.03
N GLY A 155 -3.40 8.92 -8.05
CA GLY A 155 -2.05 8.37 -7.85
C GLY A 155 -2.06 6.90 -7.43
N THR A 156 -3.08 6.44 -6.70
CA THR A 156 -3.23 5.02 -6.35
C THR A 156 -3.66 4.19 -7.55
N LEU A 157 -4.61 4.69 -8.35
CA LEU A 157 -5.07 4.05 -9.58
C LEU A 157 -3.95 3.98 -10.61
N ASP A 158 -3.18 5.04 -10.78
CA ASP A 158 -2.05 5.12 -11.69
C ASP A 158 -1.00 4.03 -11.41
N GLU A 159 -0.61 3.86 -10.14
CA GLU A 159 0.35 2.81 -9.75
C GLU A 159 -0.24 1.40 -9.93
N LEU A 160 -1.53 1.21 -9.62
CA LEU A 160 -2.20 -0.08 -9.80
C LEU A 160 -2.31 -0.45 -11.28
N MET A 161 -2.84 0.46 -12.13
CA MET A 161 -3.09 0.17 -13.55
C MET A 161 -1.80 -0.04 -14.31
N GLU A 162 -0.73 0.69 -14.00
CA GLU A 162 0.59 0.43 -14.58
C GLU A 162 1.08 -0.97 -14.22
N LEU A 163 0.98 -1.37 -12.94
CA LEU A 163 1.41 -2.70 -12.51
C LEU A 163 0.63 -3.81 -13.20
N LEU A 164 -0.71 -3.72 -13.25
CA LEU A 164 -1.55 -4.69 -13.94
C LEU A 164 -1.16 -4.80 -15.41
N THR A 165 -0.94 -3.66 -16.07
CA THR A 165 -0.50 -3.63 -17.48
C THR A 165 0.86 -4.30 -17.67
N LEU A 166 1.83 -4.05 -16.79
CA LEU A 166 3.16 -4.63 -16.88
C LEU A 166 3.16 -6.15 -16.66
N ILE A 167 2.27 -6.66 -15.82
CA ILE A 167 2.12 -8.11 -15.59
C ILE A 167 1.34 -8.75 -16.75
N GLN A 168 0.22 -8.15 -17.17
CA GLN A 168 -0.60 -8.62 -18.28
C GLN A 168 0.21 -8.77 -19.57
N THR A 169 1.05 -7.78 -19.87
CA THR A 169 1.92 -7.77 -21.07
C THR A 169 3.22 -8.53 -20.92
N GLU A 170 3.40 -9.27 -19.81
CA GLU A 170 4.63 -10.03 -19.48
C GLU A 170 5.92 -9.20 -19.48
N LYS A 171 5.83 -7.87 -19.40
CA LYS A 171 7.02 -7.01 -19.21
C LYS A 171 7.68 -7.27 -17.86
N ILE A 172 6.89 -7.66 -16.86
CA ILE A 172 7.37 -8.15 -15.58
C ILE A 172 7.00 -9.63 -15.46
N LYS A 173 8.00 -10.49 -15.52
CA LYS A 173 7.86 -11.96 -15.34
C LYS A 173 7.77 -12.37 -13.86
N LYS A 174 8.01 -11.43 -12.97
CA LYS A 174 7.99 -11.65 -11.52
C LYS A 174 6.56 -11.85 -11.05
N ARG A 175 6.30 -12.96 -10.40
CA ARG A 175 5.01 -13.23 -9.76
C ARG A 175 4.89 -12.40 -8.50
N VAL A 176 3.88 -11.55 -8.42
CA VAL A 176 3.62 -10.65 -7.30
C VAL A 176 2.15 -10.73 -6.94
N PRO A 177 1.79 -11.18 -5.72
CA PRO A 177 0.40 -11.13 -5.28
C PRO A 177 -0.03 -9.67 -5.10
N ILE A 178 -1.16 -9.32 -5.69
CA ILE A 178 -1.79 -8.01 -5.60
C ILE A 178 -3.10 -8.19 -4.87
N VAL A 179 -3.30 -7.46 -3.77
CA VAL A 179 -4.57 -7.42 -3.06
C VAL A 179 -5.20 -6.03 -3.20
N LEU A 180 -6.43 -6.00 -3.66
CA LEU A 180 -7.30 -4.83 -3.66
C LEU A 180 -8.13 -4.87 -2.36
N TYR A 181 -7.74 -4.11 -1.36
CA TYR A 181 -8.44 -4.08 -0.08
C TYR A 181 -9.57 -3.07 -0.09
N GLY A 182 -10.78 -3.51 0.33
CA GLY A 182 -11.99 -2.69 0.33
C GLY A 182 -12.89 -2.97 -0.87
N LYS A 183 -13.57 -4.11 -0.85
CA LYS A 183 -14.39 -4.62 -1.95
C LYS A 183 -15.39 -3.59 -2.46
N GLU A 184 -16.18 -2.97 -1.56
CA GLU A 184 -17.15 -1.93 -1.91
C GLU A 184 -16.51 -0.77 -2.70
N PHE A 185 -15.32 -0.33 -2.29
CA PHE A 185 -14.62 0.74 -2.99
C PHE A 185 -14.23 0.32 -4.41
N TRP A 186 -13.61 -0.85 -4.57
CA TRP A 186 -13.08 -1.29 -5.86
C TRP A 186 -14.16 -1.63 -6.86
N GLU A 187 -15.27 -2.23 -6.43
CA GLU A 187 -16.43 -2.53 -7.28
C GLU A 187 -17.17 -1.25 -7.73
N ASN A 188 -17.13 -0.17 -6.93
CA ASN A 188 -17.74 1.11 -7.32
C ASN A 188 -16.82 1.99 -8.18
N VAL A 189 -15.49 1.81 -8.12
CA VAL A 189 -14.54 2.66 -8.84
C VAL A 189 -14.14 2.07 -10.18
N VAL A 190 -14.04 0.75 -10.29
CA VAL A 190 -13.71 0.06 -11.54
C VAL A 190 -14.76 -1.03 -11.78
N ASN A 191 -15.46 -0.93 -12.89
CA ASN A 191 -16.37 -1.99 -13.33
C ASN A 191 -15.55 -3.04 -14.12
N TRP A 192 -14.97 -4.00 -13.38
CA TRP A 192 -14.13 -5.05 -13.95
C TRP A 192 -14.89 -5.93 -14.96
N ASP A 193 -16.13 -6.30 -14.63
CA ASP A 193 -16.96 -7.15 -15.48
C ASP A 193 -17.25 -6.46 -16.81
N TYR A 194 -17.50 -5.15 -16.80
CA TYR A 194 -17.72 -4.37 -18.01
C TYR A 194 -16.47 -4.30 -18.90
N LEU A 195 -15.27 -4.22 -18.32
CA LEU A 195 -14.03 -4.24 -19.09
C LEU A 195 -13.84 -5.59 -19.82
N VAL A 196 -14.23 -6.69 -19.18
CA VAL A 196 -14.23 -8.02 -19.79
C VAL A 196 -15.32 -8.10 -20.87
N GLU A 197 -16.53 -7.66 -20.58
CA GLU A 197 -17.68 -7.70 -21.52
C GLU A 197 -17.36 -6.99 -22.85
N ILE A 198 -16.74 -5.82 -22.79
CA ILE A 198 -16.36 -5.06 -24.00
C ILE A 198 -15.02 -5.49 -24.61
N GLY A 199 -14.35 -6.50 -24.04
CA GLY A 199 -13.13 -7.09 -24.58
C GLY A 199 -11.86 -6.22 -24.43
N THR A 200 -11.83 -5.26 -23.51
CA THR A 200 -10.61 -4.45 -23.23
C THR A 200 -9.65 -5.14 -22.30
N ILE A 201 -10.11 -6.11 -21.51
CA ILE A 201 -9.33 -7.10 -20.77
C ILE A 201 -9.96 -8.49 -20.96
N SER A 202 -9.19 -9.54 -20.64
CA SER A 202 -9.68 -10.92 -20.65
C SER A 202 -10.21 -11.35 -19.27
N ASN A 203 -10.92 -12.47 -19.22
CA ASN A 203 -11.34 -13.08 -17.95
C ASN A 203 -10.13 -13.48 -17.09
N ASP A 204 -9.06 -13.96 -17.74
CA ASP A 204 -7.83 -14.37 -17.05
C ASP A 204 -7.12 -13.18 -16.39
N ASP A 205 -7.33 -11.96 -16.87
CA ASP A 205 -6.76 -10.75 -16.27
C ASP A 205 -7.36 -10.45 -14.89
N LEU A 206 -8.54 -10.97 -14.58
CA LEU A 206 -9.15 -10.85 -13.24
C LEU A 206 -8.41 -11.70 -12.19
N GLU A 207 -7.63 -12.70 -12.61
CA GLU A 207 -6.79 -13.50 -11.72
C GLU A 207 -5.49 -12.80 -11.30
N LEU A 208 -5.18 -11.63 -11.88
CA LEU A 208 -3.99 -10.85 -11.55
C LEU A 208 -4.06 -10.23 -10.15
N PHE A 209 -5.26 -10.12 -9.57
CA PHE A 209 -5.46 -9.54 -8.24
C PHE A 209 -6.50 -10.31 -7.43
N HIS A 210 -6.44 -10.13 -6.12
CA HIS A 210 -7.37 -10.68 -5.14
C HIS A 210 -8.09 -9.53 -4.43
N ILE A 211 -9.44 -9.54 -4.41
CA ILE A 211 -10.23 -8.52 -3.70
C ILE A 211 -10.57 -9.04 -2.31
N SER A 212 -10.33 -8.24 -1.27
CA SER A 212 -10.55 -8.63 0.12
C SER A 212 -10.99 -7.47 1.01
N ASP A 213 -11.84 -7.77 2.01
CA ASP A 213 -12.21 -6.88 3.11
C ASP A 213 -11.64 -7.38 4.45
N SER A 214 -10.89 -8.47 4.44
CA SER A 214 -10.40 -9.14 5.64
C SER A 214 -8.89 -9.05 5.77
N LYS A 215 -8.43 -8.47 6.89
CA LYS A 215 -7.01 -8.50 7.26
C LYS A 215 -6.43 -9.91 7.31
N LYS A 216 -7.20 -10.85 7.85
CA LYS A 216 -6.78 -12.26 7.96
C LYS A 216 -6.63 -12.91 6.59
N ASP A 217 -7.60 -12.69 5.71
CA ASP A 217 -7.57 -13.20 4.35
C ASP A 217 -6.40 -12.61 3.57
N THR A 218 -6.26 -11.29 3.56
CA THR A 218 -5.14 -10.59 2.92
C THR A 218 -3.78 -11.05 3.43
N PHE A 219 -3.64 -11.20 4.75
CA PHE A 219 -2.40 -11.69 5.35
C PHE A 219 -2.07 -13.11 4.88
N ASN A 220 -3.02 -14.02 4.95
CA ASN A 220 -2.85 -15.41 4.55
C ASN A 220 -2.55 -15.54 3.05
N TYR A 221 -3.30 -14.82 2.20
CA TYR A 221 -3.09 -14.83 0.75
C TYR A 221 -1.67 -14.40 0.39
N VAL A 222 -1.22 -13.26 0.91
CA VAL A 222 0.11 -12.71 0.63
C VAL A 222 1.22 -13.61 1.19
N THR A 223 1.12 -14.05 2.43
CA THR A 223 2.18 -14.86 3.05
C THR A 223 2.29 -16.24 2.42
N SER A 224 1.16 -16.92 2.16
CA SER A 224 1.14 -18.22 1.47
C SER A 224 1.74 -18.12 0.06
N PHE A 225 1.42 -17.04 -0.67
CA PHE A 225 2.00 -16.81 -1.99
C PHE A 225 3.53 -16.60 -1.91
N ILE A 226 3.99 -15.79 -0.97
CA ILE A 226 5.43 -15.56 -0.76
C ILE A 226 6.13 -16.84 -0.36
N GLU A 227 5.57 -17.62 0.54
CA GLU A 227 6.12 -18.91 0.98
C GLU A 227 6.25 -19.89 -0.17
N LYS A 228 5.26 -19.96 -1.03
CA LYS A 228 5.25 -20.85 -2.20
C LYS A 228 6.27 -20.42 -3.28
N HIS A 229 6.40 -19.10 -3.54
CA HIS A 229 7.10 -18.62 -4.73
C HIS A 229 8.42 -17.87 -4.47
N HIS A 230 8.63 -17.36 -3.24
CA HIS A 230 9.76 -16.47 -2.97
C HIS A 230 10.69 -16.90 -1.83
N LEU A 231 10.28 -17.83 -0.97
CA LEU A 231 11.16 -18.28 0.12
C LEU A 231 12.21 -19.29 -0.31
N LYS A 232 11.91 -20.11 -1.31
CA LYS A 232 12.75 -21.24 -1.75
C LYS A 232 13.62 -20.98 -2.99
N GLY A 233 13.63 -19.77 -3.53
CA GLY A 233 14.33 -19.43 -4.76
C GLY A 233 15.19 -18.17 -4.69
N PRO A 234 16.00 -17.90 -5.74
CA PRO A 234 16.73 -16.64 -5.84
C PRO A 234 15.78 -15.45 -5.84
N ASN A 235 16.22 -14.34 -5.24
CA ASN A 235 15.42 -13.14 -5.01
C ASN A 235 15.48 -12.13 -6.18
N PHE A 236 15.39 -12.62 -7.42
CA PHE A 236 15.42 -11.76 -8.61
C PHE A 236 14.02 -11.55 -9.17
#